data_54b83d708295ae3f9f89919f9407871d
#
_entry.id   54b83d708295ae3f9f89919f9407871d
#
_cell.length_a   1.000
_cell.length_b   1.000
_cell.length_c   1.000
_cell.angle_alpha   90.00
_cell.angle_beta   90.00
_cell.angle_gamma   90.00
#
_symmetry.space_group_name_H-M   'P 1'
#
loop_
_entity.id
_entity.type
_entity.pdbx_description
1 polymer ?
#
loop_
_entity_poly.entity_id
_entity_poly.type
_entity_poly.pdbx_seq_one_letter_code
_entity_poly.pdbx_strand_id
1 'polypeptide(L)'
;MLEAKSATANFLASRQLELYPRRPAKRKSPDGVTTSDLICTAHVGTNEDVFPLVMKLHVPPGSVVADVTYGTGIFWKNIPKTSYKLLATDLKTGVDCRKLAYDDGSTDCVVLDPPYMEGLFRREADHLAGAGTYAAFRSTYSNGEKTENGPKYHDAVLDLYFKAGREAYRVLRKYGVLVVKCQDEVSANTQRLTHVEIINEYQSIGFYTKDLFVVVRANRPAVSRIKKQEHARKNHSYFLVFVKTGVGEVEKTNAVRNSCFMP
;
A
#
# COMPACT_ATOMS: atom_id res chain seq x y z
N MET A 1 -14.51 17.82 43.66
CA MET A 1 -14.55 16.81 42.56
C MET A 1 -14.99 17.36 41.18
N LEU A 2 -15.58 18.54 41.12
CA LEU A 2 -15.99 19.20 39.87
C LEU A 2 -14.89 20.02 39.18
N GLU A 3 -13.94 20.57 39.90
CA GLU A 3 -12.84 21.40 39.33
C GLU A 3 -11.78 20.59 38.57
N ALA A 4 -11.51 19.34 38.98
CA ALA A 4 -10.52 18.48 38.30
C ALA A 4 -10.98 18.04 36.87
N LYS A 5 -12.30 17.91 36.65
CA LYS A 5 -12.83 17.53 35.33
C LYS A 5 -12.77 18.68 34.31
N SER A 6 -12.87 19.94 34.80
CA SER A 6 -12.78 21.13 33.93
C SER A 6 -11.34 21.35 33.43
N ALA A 7 -10.34 21.15 34.29
CA ALA A 7 -8.93 21.32 33.90
C ALA A 7 -8.46 20.28 32.85
N THR A 8 -8.91 19.04 32.99
CA THR A 8 -8.54 17.97 32.04
C THR A 8 -9.21 18.16 30.66
N ALA A 9 -10.46 18.62 30.62
CA ALA A 9 -11.16 18.92 29.37
C ALA A 9 -10.52 20.10 28.63
N ASN A 10 -10.12 21.15 29.35
CA ASN A 10 -9.42 22.29 28.76
C ASN A 10 -8.01 21.94 28.29
N PHE A 11 -7.29 21.05 28.98
CA PHE A 11 -5.97 20.57 28.56
C PHE A 11 -6.02 19.72 27.28
N LEU A 12 -7.04 18.86 27.15
CA LEU A 12 -7.23 18.06 25.92
C LEU A 12 -7.70 18.92 24.76
N ALA A 13 -8.56 19.90 25.00
CA ALA A 13 -9.03 20.83 23.96
C ALA A 13 -7.89 21.74 23.45
N SER A 14 -7.00 22.22 24.33
CA SER A 14 -5.84 23.03 23.92
C SER A 14 -4.83 22.20 23.10
N ARG A 15 -4.59 20.94 23.46
CA ARG A 15 -3.70 20.04 22.71
C ARG A 15 -4.24 19.66 21.32
N GLN A 16 -5.56 19.52 21.19
CA GLN A 16 -6.21 19.29 19.89
C GLN A 16 -6.11 20.52 18.96
N LEU A 17 -6.08 21.72 19.50
CA LEU A 17 -5.90 22.98 18.73
C LEU A 17 -4.45 23.18 18.28
N GLU A 18 -3.46 22.67 18.99
CA GLU A 18 -2.04 22.71 18.59
C GLU A 18 -1.69 21.71 17.47
N LEU A 19 -2.44 20.60 17.38
CA LEU A 19 -2.25 19.59 16.31
C LEU A 19 -2.65 20.11 14.91
N TYR A 20 -3.43 21.18 14.84
CA TYR A 20 -3.84 21.79 13.57
C TYR A 20 -3.64 23.31 13.62
N PRO A 21 -2.41 23.81 13.48
CA PRO A 21 -2.20 25.24 13.39
C PRO A 21 -2.93 25.76 12.14
N ARG A 22 -4.06 26.41 12.35
CA ARG A 22 -4.79 27.13 11.30
C ARG A 22 -3.97 28.35 10.88
N ARG A 23 -2.91 28.16 10.10
CA ARG A 23 -2.37 29.24 9.31
C ARG A 23 -3.32 29.44 8.12
N PRO A 24 -3.92 30.61 7.95
CA PRO A 24 -4.61 30.94 6.72
C PRO A 24 -3.54 30.97 5.62
N ALA A 25 -3.33 29.84 4.95
CA ALA A 25 -2.56 29.85 3.73
C ALA A 25 -3.31 30.77 2.76
N LYS A 26 -2.69 31.85 2.30
CA LYS A 26 -3.21 32.63 1.17
C LYS A 26 -3.43 31.61 0.04
N ARG A 27 -4.69 31.38 -0.34
CA ARG A 27 -5.01 30.55 -1.50
C ARG A 27 -4.35 31.22 -2.70
N LYS A 28 -3.31 30.57 -3.26
CA LYS A 28 -2.83 30.95 -4.58
C LYS A 28 -3.97 30.65 -5.56
N SER A 29 -4.28 31.61 -6.41
CA SER A 29 -5.16 31.34 -7.54
C SER A 29 -4.56 30.23 -8.38
N PRO A 30 -5.37 29.24 -8.87
CA PRO A 30 -4.88 28.26 -9.82
C PRO A 30 -4.34 28.99 -11.06
N ASP A 31 -3.10 28.70 -11.43
CA ASP A 31 -2.42 29.26 -12.61
C ASP A 31 -2.35 28.27 -13.78
N GLY A 32 -2.98 27.11 -13.62
CA GLY A 32 -3.04 26.05 -14.62
C GLY A 32 -4.16 26.23 -15.64
N VAL A 33 -4.02 25.53 -16.77
CA VAL A 33 -5.06 25.43 -17.81
C VAL A 33 -6.14 24.46 -17.36
N THR A 34 -7.40 24.78 -17.63
CA THR A 34 -8.53 23.88 -17.37
C THR A 34 -8.35 22.58 -18.16
N THR A 35 -8.39 21.43 -17.50
CA THR A 35 -8.29 20.10 -18.11
C THR A 35 -9.40 19.17 -17.61
N SER A 36 -9.89 18.30 -18.49
CA SER A 36 -10.76 17.18 -18.15
C SER A 36 -10.00 15.86 -17.94
N ASP A 37 -8.69 15.83 -18.22
CA ASP A 37 -7.81 14.65 -18.07
C ASP A 37 -7.28 14.53 -16.63
N LEU A 38 -8.21 14.47 -15.67
CA LEU A 38 -7.89 14.33 -14.25
C LEU A 38 -7.91 12.86 -13.84
N ILE A 39 -6.88 12.44 -13.11
CA ILE A 39 -6.84 11.12 -12.49
C ILE A 39 -7.61 11.18 -11.17
N CYS A 40 -8.70 10.42 -11.08
CA CYS A 40 -9.50 10.27 -9.86
C CYS A 40 -8.96 9.12 -9.00
N THR A 41 -9.40 9.04 -7.75
CA THR A 41 -8.94 8.00 -6.82
C THR A 41 -9.78 6.73 -6.81
N ALA A 42 -11.01 6.75 -7.36
CA ALA A 42 -11.90 5.59 -7.39
C ALA A 42 -12.17 5.14 -8.83
N HIS A 43 -11.89 3.87 -9.10
CA HIS A 43 -12.03 3.29 -10.43
C HIS A 43 -12.78 1.96 -10.37
N VAL A 44 -13.70 1.76 -11.32
CA VAL A 44 -14.28 0.44 -11.61
C VAL A 44 -13.47 -0.18 -12.74
N GLY A 45 -12.76 -1.28 -12.47
CA GLY A 45 -11.88 -1.91 -13.47
C GLY A 45 -10.93 -2.93 -12.86
N THR A 46 -9.81 -3.14 -13.53
CA THR A 46 -8.78 -4.09 -13.14
C THR A 46 -7.51 -3.39 -12.62
N ASN A 47 -6.61 -4.16 -12.04
CA ASN A 47 -5.32 -3.62 -11.60
C ASN A 47 -4.50 -3.09 -12.79
N GLU A 48 -4.56 -3.77 -13.94
CA GLU A 48 -3.84 -3.37 -15.16
C GLU A 48 -4.36 -2.07 -15.78
N ASP A 49 -5.58 -1.65 -15.44
CA ASP A 49 -6.15 -0.37 -15.88
C ASP A 49 -5.75 0.78 -14.95
N VAL A 50 -5.72 0.52 -13.64
CA VAL A 50 -5.52 1.57 -12.63
C VAL A 50 -4.04 1.80 -12.31
N PHE A 51 -3.21 0.76 -12.31
CA PHE A 51 -1.79 0.88 -11.98
C PHE A 51 -1.04 1.87 -12.89
N PRO A 52 -1.27 1.90 -14.23
CA PRO A 52 -0.66 2.92 -15.10
C PRO A 52 -1.00 4.36 -14.70
N LEU A 53 -2.21 4.60 -14.20
CA LEU A 53 -2.63 5.93 -13.73
C LEU A 53 -1.88 6.33 -12.45
N VAL A 54 -1.72 5.38 -11.53
CA VAL A 54 -0.91 5.58 -10.31
C VAL A 54 0.53 5.93 -10.68
N MET A 55 1.13 5.16 -11.59
CA MET A 55 2.50 5.38 -12.05
C MET A 55 2.66 6.72 -12.77
N LYS A 56 1.76 7.05 -13.69
CA LYS A 56 1.74 8.33 -14.43
C LYS A 56 1.71 9.54 -13.49
N LEU A 57 0.95 9.44 -12.39
CA LEU A 57 0.77 10.56 -11.46
C LEU A 57 1.93 10.72 -10.48
N HIS A 58 2.57 9.63 -10.07
CA HIS A 58 3.47 9.63 -8.93
C HIS A 58 4.93 9.28 -9.24
N VAL A 59 5.21 8.66 -10.38
CA VAL A 59 6.56 8.18 -10.71
C VAL A 59 7.03 8.77 -12.04
N PRO A 60 8.06 9.62 -12.04
CA PRO A 60 8.59 10.22 -13.26
C PRO A 60 9.06 9.16 -14.27
N PRO A 61 8.86 9.36 -15.58
CA PRO A 61 9.43 8.51 -16.61
C PRO A 61 10.95 8.39 -16.48
N GLY A 62 11.50 7.21 -16.81
CA GLY A 62 12.93 6.93 -16.71
C GLY A 62 13.41 6.54 -15.31
N SER A 63 12.53 6.59 -14.29
CA SER A 63 12.85 6.17 -12.91
C SER A 63 13.28 4.70 -12.84
N VAL A 64 14.14 4.38 -11.87
CA VAL A 64 14.49 3.01 -11.47
C VAL A 64 13.38 2.49 -10.56
N VAL A 65 12.61 1.52 -11.05
CA VAL A 65 11.46 0.96 -10.34
C VAL A 65 11.74 -0.50 -9.99
N ALA A 66 11.76 -0.84 -8.71
CA ALA A 66 11.83 -2.21 -8.23
C ALA A 66 10.42 -2.74 -7.96
N ASP A 67 9.92 -3.62 -8.83
CA ASP A 67 8.75 -4.44 -8.50
C ASP A 67 9.24 -5.72 -7.83
N VAL A 68 9.05 -5.77 -6.51
CA VAL A 68 9.60 -6.84 -5.66
C VAL A 68 8.60 -8.00 -5.45
N THR A 69 7.48 -7.92 -6.13
CA THR A 69 6.39 -8.91 -6.15
C THR A 69 5.84 -9.09 -7.56
N TYR A 70 6.70 -9.05 -8.56
CA TYR A 70 6.37 -8.95 -9.98
C TYR A 70 5.40 -10.03 -10.48
N GLY A 71 5.53 -11.27 -10.02
CA GLY A 71 4.68 -12.40 -10.38
C GLY A 71 4.60 -12.65 -11.88
N THR A 72 3.43 -12.40 -12.50
CA THR A 72 3.19 -12.52 -13.93
C THR A 72 3.31 -11.20 -14.69
N GLY A 73 3.62 -10.10 -13.99
CA GLY A 73 3.78 -8.78 -14.57
C GLY A 73 2.47 -8.12 -14.99
N ILE A 74 1.33 -8.53 -14.42
CA ILE A 74 0.01 -8.05 -14.83
C ILE A 74 -0.16 -6.53 -14.67
N PHE A 75 0.47 -5.93 -13.67
CA PHE A 75 0.43 -4.48 -13.47
C PHE A 75 1.08 -3.71 -14.62
N TRP A 76 2.07 -4.30 -15.28
CA TRP A 76 2.90 -3.69 -16.31
C TRP A 76 2.37 -3.84 -17.72
N LYS A 77 1.28 -4.60 -17.91
CA LYS A 77 0.74 -4.94 -19.23
C LYS A 77 0.44 -3.71 -20.10
N ASN A 78 -0.11 -2.66 -19.48
CA ASN A 78 -0.50 -1.43 -20.17
C ASN A 78 0.53 -0.29 -20.03
N ILE A 79 1.75 -0.59 -19.55
CA ILE A 79 2.85 0.37 -19.44
C ILE A 79 3.91 0.06 -20.50
N PRO A 80 4.30 1.04 -21.36
CA PRO A 80 5.38 0.83 -22.30
C PRO A 80 6.68 0.43 -21.62
N LYS A 81 7.37 -0.59 -22.14
CA LYS A 81 8.61 -1.14 -21.53
C LYS A 81 9.73 -0.11 -21.40
N THR A 82 9.69 0.96 -22.19
CA THR A 82 10.66 2.05 -22.19
C THR A 82 10.37 3.12 -21.15
N SER A 83 9.21 3.08 -20.47
CA SER A 83 8.79 4.11 -19.52
C SER A 83 9.66 4.16 -18.26
N TYR A 84 10.18 3.02 -17.82
CA TYR A 84 10.92 2.88 -16.57
C TYR A 84 12.08 1.90 -16.72
N LYS A 85 13.10 2.05 -15.86
CA LYS A 85 14.13 1.03 -15.66
C LYS A 85 13.61 0.01 -14.63
N LEU A 86 12.89 -1.00 -15.12
CA LEU A 86 12.21 -1.97 -14.28
C LEU A 86 13.15 -3.07 -13.77
N LEU A 87 13.22 -3.22 -12.44
CA LEU A 87 13.85 -4.33 -11.73
C LEU A 87 12.73 -5.27 -11.27
N ALA A 88 12.41 -6.27 -12.11
CA ALA A 88 11.33 -7.21 -11.87
C ALA A 88 11.84 -8.42 -11.09
N THR A 89 11.44 -8.54 -9.83
CA THR A 89 11.84 -9.63 -8.93
C THR A 89 10.67 -10.18 -8.13
N ASP A 90 10.78 -11.44 -7.72
CA ASP A 90 9.85 -12.13 -6.84
C ASP A 90 10.52 -13.38 -6.23
N LEU A 91 9.77 -14.17 -5.46
CA LEU A 91 10.30 -15.41 -4.86
C LEU A 91 10.78 -16.43 -5.91
N LYS A 92 10.21 -16.45 -7.12
CA LYS A 92 10.68 -17.34 -8.21
C LYS A 92 12.03 -16.92 -8.75
N THR A 93 12.34 -15.64 -8.70
CA THR A 93 13.67 -15.11 -9.04
C THR A 93 14.66 -15.18 -7.88
N GLY A 94 14.25 -15.76 -6.73
CA GLY A 94 15.06 -15.91 -5.53
C GLY A 94 15.14 -14.66 -4.66
N VAL A 95 14.27 -13.67 -4.87
CA VAL A 95 14.26 -12.43 -4.09
C VAL A 95 13.02 -12.40 -3.19
N ASP A 96 13.24 -12.34 -1.89
CA ASP A 96 12.19 -12.11 -0.89
C ASP A 96 12.02 -10.62 -0.66
N CYS A 97 10.79 -10.11 -0.79
CA CYS A 97 10.49 -8.70 -0.56
C CYS A 97 10.78 -8.21 0.87
N ARG A 98 10.94 -9.15 1.82
CA ARG A 98 11.34 -8.87 3.21
C ARG A 98 12.86 -8.73 3.39
N LYS A 99 13.65 -9.07 2.35
CA LYS A 99 15.11 -8.96 2.34
C LYS A 99 15.59 -8.73 0.91
N LEU A 100 15.62 -7.48 0.51
CA LEU A 100 15.97 -7.09 -0.86
C LEU A 100 17.49 -7.05 -1.08
N ALA A 101 17.92 -7.52 -2.24
CA ALA A 101 19.34 -7.51 -2.64
C ALA A 101 19.80 -6.16 -3.21
N TYR A 102 19.01 -5.09 -3.05
CA TYR A 102 19.35 -3.76 -3.53
C TYR A 102 20.06 -2.95 -2.45
N ASP A 103 20.94 -2.05 -2.87
CA ASP A 103 21.61 -1.11 -1.98
C ASP A 103 20.67 -0.08 -1.38
N ASP A 104 21.05 0.52 -0.25
CA ASP A 104 20.32 1.58 0.40
C ASP A 104 20.17 2.79 -0.52
N GLY A 105 18.96 3.31 -0.66
CA GLY A 105 18.68 4.50 -1.47
C GLY A 105 18.94 4.34 -2.97
N SER A 106 18.94 3.10 -3.50
CA SER A 106 19.27 2.80 -4.91
C SER A 106 18.08 2.89 -5.86
N THR A 107 16.85 2.95 -5.35
CA THR A 107 15.63 2.93 -6.18
C THR A 107 14.81 4.20 -6.05
N ASP A 108 14.14 4.59 -7.14
CA ASP A 108 13.22 5.73 -7.18
C ASP A 108 11.82 5.36 -6.77
N CYS A 109 11.43 4.12 -7.10
CA CYS A 109 10.12 3.57 -6.76
C CYS A 109 10.24 2.10 -6.39
N VAL A 110 9.43 1.66 -5.42
CA VAL A 110 9.20 0.26 -5.10
C VAL A 110 7.73 -0.05 -5.29
N VAL A 111 7.42 -1.19 -5.91
CA VAL A 111 6.06 -1.74 -6.06
C VAL A 111 5.96 -3.01 -5.23
N LEU A 112 4.92 -3.10 -4.40
CA LEU A 112 4.70 -4.18 -3.45
C LEU A 112 3.24 -4.66 -3.52
N ASP A 113 3.03 -5.89 -4.00
CA ASP A 113 1.72 -6.58 -4.09
C ASP A 113 1.81 -7.98 -3.46
N PRO A 114 2.07 -8.11 -2.16
CA PRO A 114 2.14 -9.42 -1.52
C PRO A 114 0.74 -10.01 -1.33
N PRO A 115 0.65 -11.29 -0.97
CA PRO A 115 -0.64 -11.95 -0.70
C PRO A 115 -1.46 -11.24 0.38
N TYR A 116 -2.76 -11.06 0.14
CA TYR A 116 -3.68 -10.38 1.07
C TYR A 116 -4.30 -11.29 2.13
N MET A 117 -4.06 -12.59 2.07
CA MET A 117 -4.69 -13.59 2.94
C MET A 117 -3.69 -14.63 3.41
N GLU A 118 -3.78 -15.02 4.67
CA GLU A 118 -2.95 -16.05 5.29
C GLU A 118 -2.97 -17.40 4.54
N GLY A 119 -4.08 -17.78 3.95
CA GLY A 119 -4.23 -19.06 3.24
C GLY A 119 -3.16 -19.30 2.15
N LEU A 120 -2.42 -18.28 1.75
CA LEU A 120 -1.30 -18.38 0.83
C LEU A 120 0.00 -18.82 1.52
N PHE A 121 0.10 -18.73 2.85
CA PHE A 121 1.24 -19.16 3.66
C PHE A 121 1.06 -20.56 4.25
N ARG A 122 -0.15 -21.13 4.27
CA ARG A 122 -0.41 -22.45 4.83
C ARG A 122 0.04 -23.55 3.88
N ARG A 123 0.79 -24.49 4.41
CA ARG A 123 1.30 -25.66 3.69
C ARG A 123 0.22 -26.73 3.44
N GLU A 124 -0.84 -26.73 4.25
CA GLU A 124 -1.89 -27.78 4.20
C GLU A 124 -3.07 -27.32 3.35
N ALA A 125 -3.27 -28.03 2.24
CA ALA A 125 -4.29 -27.73 1.23
C ALA A 125 -5.72 -28.02 1.66
N ASP A 126 -5.90 -28.76 2.76
CA ASP A 126 -7.15 -29.49 3.05
C ASP A 126 -8.29 -28.62 3.61
N HIS A 127 -8.02 -27.40 4.02
CA HIS A 127 -9.01 -26.51 4.62
C HIS A 127 -9.46 -25.34 3.77
N LEU A 128 -8.97 -25.22 2.54
CA LEU A 128 -9.30 -24.07 1.69
C LEU A 128 -10.20 -24.48 0.54
N ALA A 129 -11.35 -23.84 0.44
CA ALA A 129 -12.30 -24.00 -0.65
C ALA A 129 -11.61 -23.85 -2.00
N GLY A 130 -11.51 -24.93 -2.76
CA GLY A 130 -11.07 -24.94 -4.15
C GLY A 130 -9.58 -25.17 -4.36
N ALA A 131 -9.22 -26.39 -4.68
CA ALA A 131 -7.86 -26.83 -5.00
C ALA A 131 -7.23 -26.13 -6.24
N GLY A 132 -8.03 -25.45 -7.06
CA GLY A 132 -7.56 -24.90 -8.35
C GLY A 132 -7.00 -23.49 -8.30
N THR A 133 -7.62 -22.59 -7.55
CA THR A 133 -7.31 -21.14 -7.64
C THR A 133 -6.13 -20.73 -6.77
N TYR A 134 -5.94 -21.36 -5.62
CA TYR A 134 -4.91 -20.98 -4.67
C TYR A 134 -3.57 -21.70 -4.87
N ALA A 135 -3.53 -22.84 -5.56
CA ALA A 135 -2.28 -23.56 -5.81
C ALA A 135 -1.28 -22.74 -6.66
N ALA A 136 -1.77 -22.03 -7.68
CA ALA A 136 -0.96 -21.16 -8.51
C ALA A 136 -0.41 -19.95 -7.72
N PHE A 137 -1.20 -19.39 -6.81
CA PHE A 137 -0.75 -18.31 -5.93
C PHE A 137 0.30 -18.79 -4.93
N ARG A 138 0.12 -19.97 -4.31
CA ARG A 138 1.10 -20.53 -3.38
C ARG A 138 2.47 -20.72 -4.02
N SER A 139 2.52 -21.24 -5.23
CA SER A 139 3.79 -21.44 -5.95
C SER A 139 4.49 -20.13 -6.28
N THR A 140 3.75 -19.02 -6.32
CA THR A 140 4.27 -17.70 -6.68
C THR A 140 4.69 -16.87 -5.45
N TYR A 141 3.98 -17.05 -4.32
CA TYR A 141 4.13 -16.16 -3.16
C TYR A 141 4.59 -16.87 -1.87
N SER A 142 4.84 -18.18 -1.89
CA SER A 142 5.34 -18.92 -0.75
C SER A 142 6.69 -19.57 -1.08
N ASN A 143 7.68 -19.34 -0.23
CA ASN A 143 8.96 -20.05 -0.29
C ASN A 143 8.88 -21.49 0.25
N GLY A 144 7.69 -21.96 0.64
CA GLY A 144 7.46 -23.29 1.18
C GLY A 144 7.97 -23.52 2.60
N GLU A 145 8.51 -22.51 3.27
CA GLU A 145 8.93 -22.62 4.67
C GLU A 145 7.73 -22.73 5.60
N LYS A 146 7.80 -23.72 6.52
CA LYS A 146 6.83 -23.83 7.60
C LYS A 146 7.10 -22.72 8.63
N THR A 147 6.15 -21.84 8.81
CA THR A 147 6.13 -20.92 9.96
C THR A 147 5.51 -21.60 11.17
N GLU A 148 6.21 -22.58 11.75
CA GLU A 148 5.69 -23.33 12.93
C GLU A 148 5.57 -22.41 14.15
N ASN A 149 6.38 -21.37 14.26
CA ASN A 149 6.45 -20.44 15.40
C ASN A 149 6.23 -18.97 15.02
N GLY A 150 5.69 -18.68 13.85
CA GLY A 150 5.43 -17.31 13.40
C GLY A 150 4.00 -16.82 13.67
N PRO A 151 3.72 -15.55 13.35
CA PRO A 151 2.36 -15.01 13.42
C PRO A 151 1.42 -15.79 12.50
N LYS A 152 0.14 -15.86 12.90
CA LYS A 152 -0.90 -16.62 12.19
C LYS A 152 -2.02 -15.66 11.74
N TYR A 153 -2.83 -16.15 10.78
CA TYR A 153 -3.98 -15.41 10.28
C TYR A 153 -3.61 -14.03 9.75
N HIS A 154 -4.37 -13.01 10.10
CA HIS A 154 -4.13 -11.64 9.70
C HIS A 154 -2.78 -11.10 10.13
N ASP A 155 -2.30 -11.47 11.31
CA ASP A 155 -1.01 -11.02 11.83
C ASP A 155 0.17 -11.51 10.96
N ALA A 156 0.01 -12.68 10.28
CA ALA A 156 1.00 -13.16 9.31
C ALA A 156 1.02 -12.28 8.05
N VAL A 157 -0.14 -11.81 7.61
CA VAL A 157 -0.24 -10.86 6.49
C VAL A 157 0.43 -9.53 6.85
N LEU A 158 0.13 -9.00 8.04
CA LEU A 158 0.74 -7.75 8.51
C LEU A 158 2.25 -7.86 8.69
N ASP A 159 2.75 -8.96 9.25
CA ASP A 159 4.21 -9.20 9.42
C ASP A 159 4.93 -9.14 8.07
N LEU A 160 4.34 -9.73 7.02
CA LEU A 160 4.88 -9.65 5.67
C LEU A 160 4.93 -8.21 5.15
N TYR A 161 3.81 -7.47 5.23
CA TYR A 161 3.77 -6.08 4.79
C TYR A 161 4.74 -5.20 5.56
N PHE A 162 4.81 -5.37 6.88
CA PHE A 162 5.65 -4.53 7.74
C PHE A 162 7.15 -4.76 7.49
N LYS A 163 7.57 -6.02 7.33
CA LYS A 163 8.96 -6.34 6.97
C LYS A 163 9.31 -5.84 5.58
N ALA A 164 8.42 -6.08 4.60
CA ALA A 164 8.62 -5.61 3.23
C ALA A 164 8.63 -4.07 3.16
N GLY A 165 7.81 -3.40 3.94
CA GLY A 165 7.79 -1.93 4.03
C GLY A 165 9.08 -1.35 4.58
N ARG A 166 9.70 -1.98 5.59
CA ARG A 166 11.01 -1.57 6.13
C ARG A 166 12.11 -1.74 5.09
N GLU A 167 12.11 -2.85 4.34
CA GLU A 167 13.05 -3.05 3.25
C GLU A 167 12.83 -2.06 2.10
N ALA A 168 11.58 -1.81 1.72
CA ALA A 168 11.25 -0.77 0.75
C ALA A 168 11.75 0.62 1.23
N TYR A 169 11.56 0.94 2.52
CA TYR A 169 12.09 2.18 3.08
C TYR A 169 13.61 2.27 2.97
N ARG A 170 14.34 1.19 3.22
CA ARG A 170 15.80 1.12 3.12
C ARG A 170 16.28 1.40 1.69
N VAL A 171 15.73 0.69 0.70
CA VAL A 171 16.21 0.73 -0.69
C VAL A 171 15.74 1.97 -1.46
N LEU A 172 14.65 2.62 -1.04
CA LEU A 172 14.19 3.86 -1.64
C LEU A 172 15.14 5.02 -1.31
N ARG A 173 15.44 5.84 -2.32
CA ARG A 173 16.08 7.14 -2.07
C ARG A 173 15.16 8.08 -1.30
N LYS A 174 15.70 9.14 -0.75
CA LYS A 174 14.89 10.21 -0.14
C LYS A 174 13.89 10.76 -1.18
N TYR A 175 12.63 10.89 -0.79
CA TYR A 175 11.49 11.24 -1.64
C TYR A 175 11.12 10.19 -2.70
N GLY A 176 11.71 9.01 -2.65
CA GLY A 176 11.27 7.87 -3.46
C GLY A 176 9.84 7.45 -3.11
N VAL A 177 9.18 6.82 -4.07
CA VAL A 177 7.76 6.44 -4.01
C VAL A 177 7.62 4.95 -3.70
N LEU A 178 6.76 4.60 -2.76
CA LEU A 178 6.33 3.22 -2.54
C LEU A 178 4.86 3.09 -2.96
N VAL A 179 4.59 2.17 -3.87
CA VAL A 179 3.23 1.80 -4.28
C VAL A 179 2.90 0.43 -3.70
N VAL A 180 1.90 0.37 -2.85
CA VAL A 180 1.48 -0.86 -2.17
C VAL A 180 0.09 -1.25 -2.60
N LYS A 181 -0.06 -2.49 -3.03
CA LYS A 181 -1.36 -3.09 -3.29
C LYS A 181 -1.82 -3.86 -2.07
N CYS A 182 -3.06 -3.64 -1.64
CA CYS A 182 -3.65 -4.39 -0.52
C CYS A 182 -5.17 -4.49 -0.65
N GLN A 183 -5.74 -5.33 0.20
CA GLN A 183 -7.19 -5.50 0.33
C GLN A 183 -7.53 -5.77 1.80
N ASP A 184 -8.65 -5.21 2.26
CA ASP A 184 -9.22 -5.57 3.55
C ASP A 184 -9.76 -6.98 3.53
N GLU A 185 -9.72 -7.64 4.68
CA GLU A 185 -10.20 -9.00 4.80
C GLU A 185 -11.12 -9.20 6.02
N VAL A 186 -11.79 -10.35 6.04
CA VAL A 186 -12.40 -10.90 7.24
C VAL A 186 -11.58 -12.13 7.62
N SER A 187 -10.86 -12.05 8.72
CA SER A 187 -10.01 -13.12 9.23
C SER A 187 -10.53 -13.57 10.60
N ALA A 188 -10.70 -14.88 10.81
CA ALA A 188 -11.26 -15.45 12.02
C ALA A 188 -12.58 -14.76 12.47
N ASN A 189 -13.49 -14.53 11.54
CA ASN A 189 -14.78 -13.82 11.72
C ASN A 189 -14.65 -12.39 12.26
N THR A 190 -13.48 -11.76 12.11
CA THR A 190 -13.22 -10.38 12.52
C THR A 190 -12.90 -9.53 11.29
N GLN A 191 -13.54 -8.37 11.16
CA GLN A 191 -13.20 -7.40 10.13
C GLN A 191 -11.81 -6.82 10.38
N ARG A 192 -10.95 -6.85 9.37
CA ARG A 192 -9.62 -6.26 9.38
C ARG A 192 -9.53 -5.17 8.32
N LEU A 193 -9.07 -4.01 8.72
CA LEU A 193 -8.84 -2.84 7.85
C LEU A 193 -7.36 -2.77 7.50
N THR A 194 -6.91 -3.72 6.68
CA THR A 194 -5.50 -3.93 6.32
C THR A 194 -4.84 -2.65 5.80
N HIS A 195 -5.56 -1.87 4.99
CA HIS A 195 -5.03 -0.60 4.47
C HIS A 195 -4.73 0.43 5.58
N VAL A 196 -5.56 0.49 6.62
CA VAL A 196 -5.34 1.40 7.77
C VAL A 196 -4.14 0.95 8.59
N GLU A 197 -4.02 -0.36 8.83
CA GLU A 197 -2.91 -0.93 9.60
C GLU A 197 -1.57 -0.72 8.88
N ILE A 198 -1.53 -0.90 7.54
CA ILE A 198 -0.35 -0.60 6.71
C ILE A 198 -0.01 0.89 6.76
N ILE A 199 -1.00 1.78 6.61
CA ILE A 199 -0.78 3.23 6.65
C ILE A 199 -0.16 3.65 7.99
N ASN A 200 -0.71 3.17 9.11
CA ASN A 200 -0.23 3.51 10.44
C ASN A 200 1.23 3.05 10.65
N GLU A 201 1.55 1.81 10.29
CA GLU A 201 2.92 1.29 10.41
C GLU A 201 3.88 2.06 9.51
N TYR A 202 3.52 2.31 8.26
CA TYR A 202 4.43 2.97 7.33
C TYR A 202 4.67 4.44 7.69
N GLN A 203 3.67 5.12 8.21
CA GLN A 203 3.87 6.47 8.76
C GLN A 203 4.81 6.46 9.96
N SER A 204 4.74 5.43 10.81
CA SER A 204 5.62 5.32 12.00
C SER A 204 7.10 5.14 11.62
N ILE A 205 7.39 4.53 10.47
CA ILE A 205 8.77 4.33 9.99
C ILE A 205 9.29 5.46 9.10
N GLY A 206 8.47 6.49 8.83
CA GLY A 206 8.90 7.70 8.15
C GLY A 206 8.40 7.87 6.72
N PHE A 207 7.38 7.13 6.32
CA PHE A 207 6.66 7.40 5.09
C PHE A 207 5.57 8.46 5.29
N TYR A 208 5.37 9.28 4.28
CA TYR A 208 4.18 10.12 4.13
C TYR A 208 3.17 9.43 3.22
N THR A 209 1.94 9.26 3.68
CA THR A 209 0.85 8.73 2.84
C THR A 209 0.40 9.83 1.88
N LYS A 210 0.71 9.66 0.60
CA LYS A 210 0.47 10.67 -0.42
C LYS A 210 -0.89 10.53 -1.07
N ASP A 211 -1.29 9.28 -1.40
CA ASP A 211 -2.56 9.00 -2.06
C ASP A 211 -3.08 7.60 -1.74
N LEU A 212 -4.39 7.39 -1.99
CA LEU A 212 -5.07 6.11 -1.89
C LEU A 212 -6.02 5.98 -3.08
N PHE A 213 -5.81 4.93 -3.90
CA PHE A 213 -6.71 4.60 -5.00
C PHE A 213 -7.56 3.38 -4.64
N VAL A 214 -8.83 3.44 -4.97
CA VAL A 214 -9.79 2.34 -4.78
C VAL A 214 -10.08 1.69 -6.13
N VAL A 215 -9.81 0.39 -6.23
CA VAL A 215 -10.13 -0.41 -7.41
C VAL A 215 -11.32 -1.28 -7.10
N VAL A 216 -12.45 -0.97 -7.69
CA VAL A 216 -13.70 -1.73 -7.53
C VAL A 216 -13.80 -2.76 -8.66
N ARG A 217 -13.96 -4.03 -8.31
CA ARG A 217 -14.18 -5.09 -9.31
C ARG A 217 -15.59 -5.01 -9.85
N ALA A 218 -15.75 -4.98 -11.16
CA ALA A 218 -17.04 -4.98 -11.84
C ALA A 218 -17.84 -6.28 -11.56
N ASN A 219 -17.14 -7.40 -11.43
CA ASN A 219 -17.75 -8.70 -11.18
C ASN A 219 -18.11 -8.89 -9.70
N ARG A 220 -19.26 -9.50 -9.43
CA ARG A 220 -19.64 -9.89 -8.07
C ARG A 220 -18.67 -10.95 -7.54
N PRO A 221 -18.33 -10.91 -6.24
CA PRO A 221 -17.57 -11.97 -5.61
C PRO A 221 -18.27 -13.32 -5.81
N ALA A 222 -17.50 -14.39 -5.95
CA ALA A 222 -18.03 -15.74 -6.11
C ALA A 222 -19.03 -16.09 -4.99
N VAL A 223 -20.07 -16.83 -5.33
CA VAL A 223 -21.05 -17.33 -4.36
C VAL A 223 -20.35 -18.25 -3.38
N SER A 224 -20.47 -17.95 -2.08
CA SER A 224 -20.00 -18.84 -1.04
C SER A 224 -21.16 -19.61 -0.42
N ARG A 225 -20.89 -20.84 0.07
CA ARG A 225 -21.87 -21.71 0.75
C ARG A 225 -22.06 -21.30 2.21
N ILE A 226 -22.38 -20.03 2.47
CA ILE A 226 -22.65 -19.53 3.83
C ILE A 226 -24.16 -19.55 4.10
N LYS A 227 -24.55 -20.01 5.29
CA LYS A 227 -25.97 -20.01 5.72
C LYS A 227 -26.49 -18.58 5.97
N LYS A 228 -25.64 -17.71 6.50
CA LYS A 228 -25.95 -16.30 6.82
C LYS A 228 -24.73 -15.44 6.52
N GLN A 229 -24.96 -14.30 5.91
CA GLN A 229 -23.90 -13.32 5.71
C GLN A 229 -23.83 -12.40 6.92
N GLU A 230 -22.68 -12.40 7.61
CA GLU A 230 -22.40 -11.54 8.77
C GLU A 230 -21.58 -10.31 8.38
N HIS A 231 -20.66 -10.45 7.40
CA HIS A 231 -19.81 -9.39 6.91
C HIS A 231 -20.04 -9.12 5.43
N ALA A 232 -19.92 -7.85 5.04
CA ALA A 232 -19.96 -7.47 3.63
C ALA A 232 -18.79 -8.12 2.85
N ARG A 233 -19.07 -8.59 1.63
CA ARG A 233 -18.04 -9.11 0.72
C ARG A 233 -17.17 -7.98 0.21
N LYS A 234 -15.86 -8.19 0.23
CA LYS A 234 -14.91 -7.24 -0.32
C LYS A 234 -14.86 -7.38 -1.84
N ASN A 235 -15.33 -6.35 -2.54
CA ASN A 235 -15.31 -6.25 -4.00
C ASN A 235 -14.36 -5.17 -4.49
N HIS A 236 -13.53 -4.63 -3.60
CA HIS A 236 -12.55 -3.59 -3.90
C HIS A 236 -11.22 -3.88 -3.23
N SER A 237 -10.21 -3.22 -3.71
CA SER A 237 -8.84 -3.27 -3.20
C SER A 237 -8.21 -1.89 -3.37
N TYR A 238 -7.02 -1.68 -2.81
CA TYR A 238 -6.39 -0.37 -2.75
C TYR A 238 -5.01 -0.40 -3.40
N PHE A 239 -4.65 0.72 -4.08
CA PHE A 239 -3.26 1.11 -4.22
C PHE A 239 -3.00 2.25 -3.24
N LEU A 240 -2.10 2.02 -2.31
CA LEU A 240 -1.61 3.02 -1.37
C LEU A 240 -0.31 3.59 -1.92
N VAL A 241 -0.19 4.91 -1.94
CA VAL A 241 1.00 5.60 -2.43
C VAL A 241 1.65 6.33 -1.27
N PHE A 242 2.91 6.00 -1.03
CA PHE A 242 3.72 6.60 0.01
C PHE A 242 4.96 7.29 -0.56
N VAL A 243 5.46 8.28 0.15
CA VAL A 243 6.73 8.95 -0.16
C VAL A 243 7.65 8.84 1.05
N LYS A 244 8.90 8.41 0.83
CA LYS A 244 9.92 8.36 1.88
C LYS A 244 10.34 9.76 2.28
N THR A 245 10.00 10.20 3.49
CA THR A 245 10.35 11.53 4.01
C THR A 245 11.34 11.47 5.16
N GLY A 246 11.01 10.77 6.22
CA GLY A 246 11.76 10.66 7.45
C GLY A 246 10.86 10.87 8.67
N VAL A 247 11.22 10.28 9.77
CA VAL A 247 10.49 10.43 11.04
C VAL A 247 10.54 11.91 11.45
N GLY A 248 9.38 12.54 11.63
CA GLY A 248 9.25 13.97 12.00
C GLY A 248 9.25 14.97 10.82
N GLU A 249 9.45 14.54 9.58
CA GLU A 249 9.35 15.43 8.40
C GLU A 249 7.93 15.46 7.78
N VAL A 250 7.02 14.61 8.22
CA VAL A 250 5.65 14.50 7.70
C VAL A 250 4.92 15.86 7.73
N GLU A 251 5.20 16.69 8.72
CA GLU A 251 4.62 18.05 8.84
C GLU A 251 5.19 19.06 7.84
N LYS A 252 6.42 18.84 7.36
CA LYS A 252 7.08 19.75 6.42
C LYS A 252 6.81 19.39 4.94
N THR A 253 6.23 18.25 4.66
CA THR A 253 6.02 17.76 3.27
C THR A 253 5.07 18.64 2.47
N ASN A 254 4.24 19.45 3.12
CA ASN A 254 3.48 20.51 2.44
C ASN A 254 4.34 21.62 1.84
N ALA A 255 5.58 21.79 2.30
CA ALA A 255 6.53 22.78 1.77
C ALA A 255 7.34 22.23 0.58
N VAL A 256 7.59 20.92 0.54
CA VAL A 256 8.36 20.23 -0.51
C VAL A 256 7.57 20.08 -1.82
N ARG A 257 6.25 20.25 -1.80
CA ARG A 257 5.40 20.29 -3.01
C ARG A 257 5.86 21.31 -4.06
N ASN A 258 6.60 22.35 -3.67
CA ASN A 258 7.02 23.42 -4.58
C ASN A 258 8.40 23.20 -5.20
N SER A 259 9.22 22.23 -4.74
CA SER A 259 10.60 22.08 -5.23
C SER A 259 10.84 20.86 -6.14
N CYS A 260 9.93 19.87 -6.16
CA CYS A 260 10.08 18.69 -7.01
C CYS A 260 9.43 18.80 -8.39
N PHE A 261 8.74 19.90 -8.69
CA PHE A 261 8.07 20.14 -9.97
C PHE A 261 8.45 21.52 -10.52
N MET A 262 9.73 21.87 -10.55
CA MET A 262 10.21 22.90 -11.47
C MET A 262 10.95 22.23 -12.63
N PRO A 263 10.64 22.65 -13.87
CA PRO A 263 11.20 22.08 -15.09
C PRO A 263 12.71 22.27 -15.18
#